data_a7ea0e60962da3f1258af096cecd637e
#
_entry.id   a7ea0e60962da3f1258af096cecd637e
#
_cell.length_a   1.000
_cell.length_b   1.000
_cell.length_c   1.000
_cell.angle_alpha   90.00
_cell.angle_beta   90.00
_cell.angle_gamma   90.00
#
_symmetry.space_group_name_H-M   'P 1'
#
loop_
_entity.id
_entity.type
_entity.pdbx_description
1 polymer ?
#
loop_
_entity_poly.entity_id
_entity_poly.type
_entity_poly.pdbx_seq_one_letter_code
_entity_poly.pdbx_strand_id
1 'polypeptide(L)'
;MRSRGFSWRPFALSIAVGLIGLAGPSSASAATQIGEVFTPTAGCSATFMDFQSVSPQDQYVVPFDGVITSWSFQASANPPQQKVKFFRPVAGNDFTVVGDSALETPAPSTLSSFSTRISVKAGDLLGRYVATNGDCVRNATGYTTRALSGSDASPGTTATFSVVGSSVQIDIAATLEQDADADGFGDETQDQCPTDATTQGACPPPPGAGADTAPPDTTITGAPKKRRNRHSIFLFASSEPGSSFRCSLDNGAFESCSSPQDYRNLKRGSHTFAVVATDAAGNVDPTPATADWKVKKKKKK
;
A
#
# COMPACT_ATOMS: atom_id res chain seq x y z
N MET A 1 -6.43 78.57 -20.60
CA MET A 1 -6.31 77.99 -19.25
C MET A 1 -6.37 76.48 -19.38
N ARG A 2 -5.24 75.81 -19.17
CA ARG A 2 -5.12 74.35 -19.28
C ARG A 2 -5.02 73.79 -17.90
N SER A 3 -6.01 72.95 -17.47
CA SER A 3 -5.98 72.20 -16.24
C SER A 3 -5.20 70.93 -16.42
N ARG A 4 -4.18 70.71 -15.56
CA ARG A 4 -3.39 69.49 -15.52
C ARG A 4 -4.08 68.47 -14.57
N GLY A 5 -4.54 67.36 -15.12
CA GLY A 5 -5.08 66.22 -14.35
C GLY A 5 -3.90 65.45 -13.74
N PHE A 6 -3.96 65.23 -12.44
CA PHE A 6 -3.02 64.41 -11.68
C PHE A 6 -3.58 63.02 -11.61
N SER A 7 -2.92 62.01 -12.25
CA SER A 7 -3.32 60.65 -12.22
C SER A 7 -2.60 59.91 -11.06
N TRP A 8 -3.38 59.46 -10.12
CA TRP A 8 -2.92 58.55 -9.06
C TRP A 8 -2.88 57.11 -9.60
N ARG A 9 -1.70 56.51 -9.61
CA ARG A 9 -1.57 55.05 -9.82
C ARG A 9 -1.58 54.38 -8.46
N PRO A 10 -2.42 53.35 -8.22
CA PRO A 10 -2.32 52.55 -7.02
C PRO A 10 -1.12 51.58 -7.11
N PHE A 11 -0.26 51.64 -6.12
CA PHE A 11 0.75 50.60 -5.89
C PHE A 11 0.02 49.31 -5.43
N ALA A 12 0.05 48.27 -6.25
CA ALA A 12 -0.36 46.94 -5.85
C ALA A 12 0.80 46.29 -5.08
N LEU A 13 0.59 46.13 -3.77
CA LEU A 13 1.46 45.37 -2.89
C LEU A 13 1.16 43.89 -3.10
N SER A 14 1.97 43.18 -3.87
CA SER A 14 1.87 41.74 -4.04
C SER A 14 2.42 41.07 -2.78
N ILE A 15 1.51 40.59 -1.92
CA ILE A 15 1.85 39.67 -0.84
C ILE A 15 2.02 38.28 -1.47
N ALA A 16 3.27 37.83 -1.60
CA ALA A 16 3.58 36.44 -1.92
C ALA A 16 3.25 35.59 -0.70
N VAL A 17 2.08 34.96 -0.71
CA VAL A 17 1.76 33.87 0.23
C VAL A 17 2.58 32.65 -0.21
N GLY A 18 3.66 32.40 0.52
CA GLY A 18 4.40 31.14 0.39
C GLY A 18 3.49 29.99 0.80
N LEU A 19 2.98 29.22 -0.18
CA LEU A 19 2.42 27.91 0.06
C LEU A 19 3.55 27.02 0.60
N ILE A 20 3.60 26.84 1.92
CA ILE A 20 4.30 25.70 2.51
C ILE A 20 3.46 24.48 2.11
N GLY A 21 3.91 23.78 1.08
CA GLY A 21 3.36 22.48 0.72
C GLY A 21 3.59 21.53 1.88
N LEU A 22 2.53 21.21 2.62
CA LEU A 22 2.49 20.03 3.45
C LEU A 22 2.60 18.85 2.48
N ALA A 23 3.77 18.22 2.42
CA ALA A 23 3.90 16.90 1.84
C ALA A 23 3.01 15.98 2.69
N GLY A 24 1.82 15.69 2.19
CA GLY A 24 1.00 14.61 2.73
C GLY A 24 1.76 13.30 2.56
N PRO A 25 1.43 12.27 3.35
CA PRO A 25 2.00 10.95 3.12
C PRO A 25 1.74 10.57 1.66
N SER A 26 2.82 10.23 0.93
CA SER A 26 2.71 9.66 -0.41
C SER A 26 1.87 8.39 -0.25
N SER A 27 0.65 8.39 -0.79
CA SER A 27 -0.13 7.17 -0.88
C SER A 27 0.69 6.22 -1.76
N ALA A 28 1.11 5.08 -1.20
CA ALA A 28 1.67 4.00 -1.98
C ALA A 28 0.74 3.75 -3.18
N SER A 29 1.30 3.70 -4.37
CA SER A 29 0.52 3.41 -5.58
C SER A 29 0.20 1.93 -5.54
N ALA A 30 -1.08 1.58 -5.70
CA ALA A 30 -1.52 0.19 -5.64
C ALA A 30 -0.72 -0.68 -6.61
N ALA A 31 -0.34 -1.88 -6.17
CA ALA A 31 0.35 -2.87 -6.98
C ALA A 31 -0.37 -3.13 -8.31
N THR A 32 0.38 -3.23 -9.38
CA THR A 32 -0.14 -3.41 -10.74
C THR A 32 0.10 -4.84 -11.20
N GLN A 33 -0.95 -5.51 -11.66
CA GLN A 33 -0.79 -6.82 -12.31
C GLN A 33 -0.43 -6.63 -13.78
N ILE A 34 0.59 -7.34 -14.25
CA ILE A 34 0.96 -7.50 -15.65
C ILE A 34 0.82 -8.96 -16.06
N GLY A 35 0.48 -9.20 -17.33
CA GLY A 35 0.16 -10.55 -17.84
C GLY A 35 -1.23 -11.03 -17.43
N GLU A 36 -1.54 -12.26 -17.75
CA GLU A 36 -2.84 -12.87 -17.49
C GLU A 36 -2.68 -14.35 -17.14
N VAL A 37 -3.44 -14.81 -16.15
CA VAL A 37 -3.56 -16.25 -15.81
C VAL A 37 -4.87 -16.81 -16.35
N PHE A 38 -4.82 -18.00 -16.91
CA PHE A 38 -5.96 -18.73 -17.44
C PHE A 38 -5.70 -20.22 -17.42
N THR A 39 -6.73 -21.05 -17.48
CA THR A 39 -6.52 -22.50 -17.64
C THR A 39 -5.93 -22.79 -19.01
N PRO A 40 -4.68 -23.31 -19.11
CA PRO A 40 -4.04 -23.66 -20.36
C PRO A 40 -4.83 -24.72 -21.13
N THR A 41 -4.86 -24.61 -22.44
CA THR A 41 -5.55 -25.56 -23.33
C THR A 41 -4.60 -26.21 -24.34
N ALA A 42 -3.33 -25.86 -24.32
CA ALA A 42 -2.30 -26.41 -25.20
C ALA A 42 -0.95 -26.55 -24.48
N GLY A 43 -0.17 -27.54 -24.92
CA GLY A 43 1.11 -27.88 -24.34
C GLY A 43 2.23 -26.95 -24.76
N CYS A 44 3.26 -26.88 -23.93
CA CYS A 44 4.56 -26.32 -24.22
C CYS A 44 5.65 -27.39 -24.03
N SER A 45 6.71 -27.27 -24.84
CA SER A 45 7.85 -28.17 -24.78
C SER A 45 8.78 -27.79 -23.64
N ALA A 46 9.63 -28.74 -23.21
CA ALA A 46 10.67 -28.46 -22.23
C ALA A 46 11.82 -27.63 -22.82
N THR A 47 12.58 -27.00 -21.94
CA THR A 47 13.87 -26.38 -22.20
C THR A 47 13.75 -25.21 -23.20
N PHE A 48 12.84 -24.26 -22.94
CA PHE A 48 12.79 -23.05 -23.73
C PHE A 48 12.41 -21.83 -22.86
N MET A 49 12.85 -20.66 -23.33
CA MET A 49 12.38 -19.37 -22.83
C MET A 49 11.37 -18.81 -23.82
N ASP A 50 10.26 -18.24 -23.33
CA ASP A 50 9.32 -17.52 -24.15
C ASP A 50 8.81 -16.26 -23.45
N PHE A 51 8.35 -15.30 -24.25
CA PHE A 51 7.69 -14.09 -23.75
C PHE A 51 6.70 -13.56 -24.78
N GLN A 52 5.76 -12.76 -24.29
CA GLN A 52 4.77 -12.11 -25.12
C GLN A 52 5.34 -10.79 -25.65
N SER A 53 5.66 -10.75 -26.95
CA SER A 53 6.20 -9.54 -27.60
C SER A 53 5.13 -8.61 -28.16
N VAL A 54 3.90 -9.10 -28.33
CA VAL A 54 2.71 -8.33 -28.67
C VAL A 54 1.54 -8.89 -27.89
N SER A 55 0.75 -8.03 -27.28
CA SER A 55 -0.49 -8.37 -26.58
C SER A 55 -1.50 -7.23 -26.69
N PRO A 56 -2.82 -7.51 -26.60
CA PRO A 56 -3.81 -6.45 -26.49
C PRO A 56 -3.52 -5.54 -25.30
N GLN A 57 -3.55 -4.21 -25.51
CA GLN A 57 -3.31 -3.22 -24.46
C GLN A 57 -1.97 -3.37 -23.73
N ASP A 58 -0.97 -3.97 -24.36
CA ASP A 58 0.38 -4.18 -23.81
C ASP A 58 0.41 -4.87 -22.43
N GLN A 59 -0.52 -5.81 -22.20
CA GLN A 59 -0.70 -6.50 -20.90
C GLN A 59 0.56 -7.20 -20.36
N TYR A 60 1.50 -7.57 -21.23
CA TYR A 60 2.75 -8.25 -20.87
C TYR A 60 3.96 -7.31 -20.89
N VAL A 61 3.73 -6.01 -21.03
CA VAL A 61 4.76 -4.97 -21.00
C VAL A 61 4.78 -4.33 -19.63
N VAL A 62 5.95 -4.17 -19.03
CA VAL A 62 6.13 -3.45 -17.77
C VAL A 62 5.80 -1.96 -18.00
N PRO A 63 4.80 -1.38 -17.32
CA PRO A 63 4.34 -0.03 -17.61
C PRO A 63 5.18 1.09 -16.97
N PHE A 64 5.93 0.79 -15.90
CA PHE A 64 6.80 1.75 -15.19
C PHE A 64 7.96 1.01 -14.49
N ASP A 65 9.00 1.76 -14.12
CA ASP A 65 10.15 1.22 -13.36
C ASP A 65 9.69 0.79 -11.97
N GLY A 66 10.14 -0.38 -11.48
CA GLY A 66 9.73 -0.91 -10.18
C GLY A 66 10.27 -2.32 -9.92
N VAL A 67 9.64 -3.00 -8.98
CA VAL A 67 10.00 -4.34 -8.53
C VAL A 67 8.85 -5.32 -8.74
N ILE A 68 9.15 -6.47 -9.32
CA ILE A 68 8.24 -7.61 -9.35
C ILE A 68 8.34 -8.34 -8.02
N THR A 69 7.25 -8.37 -7.27
CA THR A 69 7.19 -8.93 -5.92
C THR A 69 6.59 -10.34 -5.88
N SER A 70 5.79 -10.69 -6.88
CA SER A 70 5.26 -12.05 -7.05
C SER A 70 4.92 -12.36 -8.50
N TRP A 71 4.75 -13.63 -8.80
CA TRP A 71 4.22 -14.10 -10.08
C TRP A 71 3.25 -15.26 -9.87
N SER A 72 2.35 -15.45 -10.82
CA SER A 72 1.27 -16.45 -10.75
C SER A 72 1.12 -17.22 -12.04
N PHE A 73 0.65 -18.46 -11.92
CA PHE A 73 0.40 -19.39 -13.00
C PHE A 73 -0.82 -20.25 -12.67
N GLN A 74 -1.77 -20.37 -13.61
CA GLN A 74 -2.91 -21.29 -13.47
C GLN A 74 -2.54 -22.66 -14.03
N ALA A 75 -2.27 -23.59 -13.16
CA ALA A 75 -1.90 -24.94 -13.56
C ALA A 75 -3.08 -25.73 -14.16
N SER A 76 -2.81 -26.47 -15.24
CA SER A 76 -3.66 -27.59 -15.69
C SER A 76 -3.44 -28.85 -14.85
N ALA A 77 -3.99 -29.97 -15.28
CA ALA A 77 -3.70 -31.27 -14.66
C ALA A 77 -2.25 -31.73 -14.84
N ASN A 78 -1.52 -31.18 -15.84
CA ASN A 78 -0.13 -31.51 -16.14
C ASN A 78 0.70 -30.22 -16.31
N PRO A 79 0.99 -29.48 -15.20
CA PRO A 79 1.76 -28.26 -15.28
C PRO A 79 3.26 -28.53 -15.50
N PRO A 80 3.95 -27.68 -16.29
CA PRO A 80 5.41 -27.74 -16.38
C PRO A 80 6.08 -27.17 -15.13
N GLN A 81 7.32 -27.55 -14.88
CA GLN A 81 8.21 -26.74 -14.04
C GLN A 81 8.62 -25.49 -14.81
N GLN A 82 8.55 -24.34 -14.17
CA GLN A 82 8.85 -23.07 -14.80
C GLN A 82 9.29 -22.00 -13.80
N LYS A 83 9.84 -20.92 -14.34
CA LYS A 83 10.16 -19.69 -13.60
C LYS A 83 9.80 -18.47 -14.43
N VAL A 84 9.41 -17.38 -13.76
CA VAL A 84 9.21 -16.10 -14.43
C VAL A 84 10.56 -15.53 -14.88
N LYS A 85 10.56 -14.87 -16.04
CA LYS A 85 11.68 -14.12 -16.58
C LYS A 85 11.22 -12.80 -17.16
N PHE A 86 12.11 -11.82 -17.14
CA PHE A 86 11.89 -10.54 -17.80
C PHE A 86 12.93 -10.28 -18.86
N PHE A 87 12.50 -9.70 -19.99
CA PHE A 87 13.30 -9.51 -21.18
C PHE A 87 13.29 -8.06 -21.63
N ARG A 88 14.45 -7.45 -21.78
CA ARG A 88 14.62 -6.09 -22.26
C ARG A 88 14.96 -6.09 -23.75
N PRO A 89 14.17 -5.40 -24.60
CA PRO A 89 14.52 -5.22 -26.00
C PRO A 89 15.85 -4.48 -26.14
N VAL A 90 16.72 -4.96 -27.05
CA VAL A 90 18.00 -4.31 -27.40
C VAL A 90 17.92 -3.77 -28.83
N ALA A 91 17.96 -4.66 -29.83
CA ALA A 91 17.81 -4.30 -31.22
C ALA A 91 17.30 -5.49 -32.04
N GLY A 92 16.39 -5.24 -32.97
CA GLY A 92 15.86 -6.28 -33.86
C GLY A 92 15.19 -7.43 -33.08
N ASN A 93 15.83 -8.60 -33.07
CA ASN A 93 15.33 -9.78 -32.36
C ASN A 93 16.16 -10.12 -31.12
N ASP A 94 17.05 -9.24 -30.70
CA ASP A 94 17.90 -9.43 -29.53
C ASP A 94 17.27 -8.86 -28.27
N PHE A 95 17.27 -9.65 -27.21
CA PHE A 95 16.73 -9.31 -25.91
C PHE A 95 17.69 -9.73 -24.80
N THR A 96 17.84 -8.87 -23.80
CA THR A 96 18.62 -9.17 -22.59
C THR A 96 17.68 -9.72 -21.52
N VAL A 97 18.04 -10.84 -20.90
CA VAL A 97 17.37 -11.33 -19.69
C VAL A 97 17.66 -10.35 -18.56
N VAL A 98 16.63 -9.70 -18.03
CA VAL A 98 16.74 -8.69 -16.94
C VAL A 98 16.86 -9.38 -15.59
N GLY A 99 16.02 -10.38 -15.36
CA GLY A 99 15.96 -11.12 -14.10
C GLY A 99 15.06 -12.35 -14.23
N ASP A 100 15.17 -13.24 -13.26
CA ASP A 100 14.34 -14.43 -13.16
C ASP A 100 14.12 -14.84 -11.70
N SER A 101 13.06 -15.65 -11.46
CA SER A 101 12.79 -16.26 -10.17
C SER A 101 13.51 -17.60 -9.98
N ALA A 102 13.33 -18.22 -8.82
CA ALA A 102 13.59 -19.64 -8.64
C ALA A 102 12.72 -20.48 -9.59
N LEU A 103 13.18 -21.71 -9.92
CA LEU A 103 12.40 -22.69 -10.65
C LEU A 103 11.35 -23.30 -9.72
N GLU A 104 10.06 -23.23 -10.12
CA GLU A 104 8.94 -23.68 -9.32
C GLU A 104 8.22 -24.86 -9.97
N THR A 105 7.58 -25.66 -9.12
CA THR A 105 6.71 -26.77 -9.53
C THR A 105 5.28 -26.46 -9.10
N PRO A 106 4.45 -25.89 -9.99
CA PRO A 106 3.06 -25.57 -9.64
C PRO A 106 2.26 -26.83 -9.28
N ALA A 107 1.35 -26.70 -8.31
CA ALA A 107 0.45 -27.80 -7.98
C ALA A 107 -0.59 -27.98 -9.09
N PRO A 108 -0.88 -29.23 -9.54
CA PRO A 108 -1.85 -29.49 -10.60
C PRO A 108 -3.24 -28.89 -10.32
N SER A 109 -3.88 -28.37 -11.38
CA SER A 109 -5.25 -27.82 -11.36
C SER A 109 -5.50 -26.71 -10.36
N THR A 110 -4.45 -25.95 -9.98
CA THR A 110 -4.55 -24.82 -9.04
C THR A 110 -3.96 -23.56 -9.61
N LEU A 111 -4.43 -22.41 -9.13
CA LEU A 111 -3.71 -21.15 -9.25
C LEU A 111 -2.59 -21.14 -8.21
N SER A 112 -1.36 -21.07 -8.67
CA SER A 112 -0.17 -20.98 -7.83
C SER A 112 0.43 -19.57 -7.92
N SER A 113 0.86 -19.04 -6.77
CA SER A 113 1.56 -17.75 -6.69
C SER A 113 2.86 -17.93 -5.92
N PHE A 114 3.92 -17.28 -6.39
CA PHE A 114 5.28 -17.42 -5.87
C PHE A 114 5.87 -16.03 -5.63
N SER A 115 6.46 -15.82 -4.47
CA SER A 115 7.17 -14.57 -4.17
C SER A 115 8.47 -14.50 -4.93
N THR A 116 8.84 -13.31 -5.38
CA THR A 116 10.12 -13.04 -6.04
C THR A 116 10.55 -11.60 -5.75
N ARG A 117 11.72 -11.21 -6.26
CA ARG A 117 12.19 -9.83 -6.23
C ARG A 117 13.05 -9.59 -7.45
N ILE A 118 12.48 -8.90 -8.44
CA ILE A 118 13.14 -8.63 -9.72
C ILE A 118 12.93 -7.17 -10.07
N SER A 119 14.00 -6.38 -10.08
CA SER A 119 13.92 -4.98 -10.53
C SER A 119 13.75 -4.94 -12.05
N VAL A 120 12.75 -4.21 -12.51
CA VAL A 120 12.37 -4.09 -13.92
C VAL A 120 12.23 -2.62 -14.31
N LYS A 121 12.27 -2.35 -15.62
CA LYS A 121 12.05 -1.01 -16.19
C LYS A 121 10.85 -0.99 -17.13
N ALA A 122 10.27 0.17 -17.29
CA ALA A 122 9.25 0.40 -18.30
C ALA A 122 9.72 -0.12 -19.68
N GLY A 123 8.86 -0.90 -20.34
CA GLY A 123 9.18 -1.55 -21.61
C GLY A 123 9.82 -2.93 -21.53
N ASP A 124 10.19 -3.41 -20.35
CA ASP A 124 10.58 -4.82 -20.18
C ASP A 124 9.37 -5.73 -20.44
N LEU A 125 9.62 -6.94 -20.92
CA LEU A 125 8.60 -7.89 -21.34
C LEU A 125 8.50 -9.06 -20.36
N LEU A 126 7.30 -9.38 -19.93
CA LEU A 126 7.00 -10.54 -19.10
C LEU A 126 7.06 -11.82 -19.95
N GLY A 127 7.79 -12.79 -19.45
CA GLY A 127 7.89 -14.14 -20.01
C GLY A 127 8.36 -15.14 -18.96
N ARG A 128 8.90 -16.25 -19.42
CA ARG A 128 9.28 -17.37 -18.54
C ARG A 128 10.35 -18.26 -19.16
N TYR A 129 10.86 -19.15 -18.32
CA TYR A 129 11.55 -20.37 -18.76
C TYR A 129 10.73 -21.58 -18.35
N VAL A 130 10.57 -22.54 -19.28
CA VAL A 130 9.87 -23.80 -19.07
C VAL A 130 10.90 -24.93 -19.07
N ALA A 131 10.99 -25.63 -17.94
CA ALA A 131 12.00 -26.68 -17.74
C ALA A 131 11.52 -28.08 -18.14
N THR A 132 10.20 -28.36 -18.02
CA THR A 132 9.60 -29.66 -18.35
C THR A 132 8.39 -29.48 -19.29
N ASN A 133 8.04 -30.53 -20.02
CA ASN A 133 6.81 -30.51 -20.83
C ASN A 133 5.58 -30.38 -19.95
N GLY A 134 4.55 -29.70 -20.45
CA GLY A 134 3.28 -29.52 -19.74
C GLY A 134 2.35 -28.58 -20.49
N ASP A 135 1.17 -28.29 -19.92
CA ASP A 135 0.22 -27.35 -20.49
C ASP A 135 0.47 -25.95 -19.95
N CYS A 136 0.65 -24.96 -20.82
CA CYS A 136 1.08 -23.65 -20.39
C CYS A 136 0.66 -22.49 -21.33
N VAL A 137 -0.09 -22.77 -22.39
CA VAL A 137 -0.53 -21.77 -23.38
C VAL A 137 -1.99 -21.97 -23.77
N ARG A 138 -2.57 -20.97 -24.41
CA ARG A 138 -3.83 -21.07 -25.16
C ARG A 138 -3.71 -20.37 -26.52
N ASN A 139 -4.56 -20.75 -27.46
CA ASN A 139 -4.72 -19.98 -28.68
C ASN A 139 -5.53 -18.72 -28.42
N ALA A 140 -4.97 -17.55 -28.79
CA ALA A 140 -5.62 -16.26 -28.60
C ALA A 140 -5.15 -15.28 -29.70
N THR A 141 -6.07 -14.62 -30.36
CA THR A 141 -5.76 -13.62 -31.40
C THR A 141 -5.19 -12.35 -30.79
N GLY A 142 -4.30 -11.67 -31.53
CA GLY A 142 -3.68 -10.41 -31.08
C GLY A 142 -2.42 -10.61 -30.23
N TYR A 143 -1.97 -11.83 -30.04
CA TYR A 143 -0.75 -12.14 -29.31
C TYR A 143 0.37 -12.63 -30.25
N THR A 144 1.60 -12.19 -29.97
CA THR A 144 2.80 -12.74 -30.64
C THR A 144 3.80 -13.19 -29.60
N THR A 145 4.15 -14.46 -29.64
CA THR A 145 5.13 -15.10 -28.75
C THR A 145 6.46 -15.21 -29.44
N ARG A 146 7.54 -14.83 -28.76
CA ARG A 146 8.92 -15.10 -29.17
C ARG A 146 9.51 -16.14 -28.23
N ALA A 147 10.40 -16.99 -28.78
CA ALA A 147 11.05 -18.00 -27.97
C ALA A 147 12.51 -18.28 -28.43
N LEU A 148 13.26 -18.85 -27.48
CA LEU A 148 14.58 -19.42 -27.68
C LEU A 148 14.60 -20.82 -27.04
N SER A 149 14.83 -21.86 -27.88
CA SER A 149 14.88 -23.25 -27.42
C SER A 149 16.28 -23.64 -26.96
N GLY A 150 16.34 -24.62 -26.05
CA GLY A 150 17.59 -25.24 -25.61
C GLY A 150 18.43 -24.38 -24.66
N SER A 151 17.87 -23.34 -24.08
CA SER A 151 18.60 -22.42 -23.21
C SER A 151 17.77 -21.95 -22.02
N ASP A 152 18.41 -21.80 -20.86
CA ASP A 152 17.98 -21.03 -19.72
C ASP A 152 19.03 -19.94 -19.47
N ALA A 153 19.03 -18.91 -20.32
CA ALA A 153 19.99 -17.81 -20.20
C ALA A 153 19.85 -17.08 -18.87
N SER A 154 20.97 -16.84 -18.21
CA SER A 154 21.03 -16.12 -16.93
C SER A 154 20.77 -14.61 -17.10
N PRO A 155 20.35 -13.90 -16.05
CA PRO A 155 20.26 -12.46 -16.04
C PRO A 155 21.56 -11.79 -16.53
N GLY A 156 21.42 -10.74 -17.32
CA GLY A 156 22.52 -10.03 -17.99
C GLY A 156 22.90 -10.59 -19.35
N THR A 157 22.41 -11.78 -19.74
CA THR A 157 22.70 -12.40 -21.05
C THR A 157 21.78 -11.83 -22.12
N THR A 158 22.35 -11.43 -23.25
CA THR A 158 21.61 -11.06 -24.46
C THR A 158 21.58 -12.25 -25.44
N ALA A 159 20.42 -12.54 -25.99
CA ALA A 159 20.18 -13.62 -26.94
C ALA A 159 19.16 -13.21 -28.01
N THR A 160 19.20 -13.89 -29.16
CA THR A 160 18.28 -13.66 -30.28
C THR A 160 17.08 -14.60 -30.19
N PHE A 161 15.87 -14.01 -30.17
CA PHE A 161 14.60 -14.73 -30.07
C PHE A 161 13.84 -14.72 -31.39
N SER A 162 13.29 -15.85 -31.76
CA SER A 162 12.48 -15.99 -32.97
C SER A 162 10.99 -15.93 -32.66
N VAL A 163 10.17 -15.41 -33.57
CA VAL A 163 8.71 -15.52 -33.49
C VAL A 163 8.32 -16.98 -33.67
N VAL A 164 7.62 -17.54 -32.70
CA VAL A 164 7.20 -18.96 -32.71
C VAL A 164 5.68 -19.12 -32.77
N GLY A 165 4.92 -18.04 -32.52
CA GLY A 165 3.47 -18.06 -32.60
C GLY A 165 2.88 -16.64 -32.73
N SER A 166 1.92 -16.49 -33.66
CA SER A 166 1.19 -15.22 -33.89
C SER A 166 -0.24 -15.26 -33.37
N SER A 167 -0.62 -16.25 -32.63
CA SER A 167 -1.95 -16.41 -31.98
C SER A 167 -1.82 -17.33 -30.76
N VAL A 168 -0.73 -17.19 -30.01
CA VAL A 168 -0.46 -17.97 -28.82
C VAL A 168 -0.26 -17.00 -27.65
N GLN A 169 -1.01 -17.22 -26.59
CA GLN A 169 -0.87 -16.50 -25.33
C GLN A 169 -0.23 -17.42 -24.29
N ILE A 170 0.75 -16.88 -23.57
CA ILE A 170 1.40 -17.56 -22.44
C ILE A 170 0.59 -17.32 -21.16
N ASP A 171 0.43 -18.37 -20.36
CA ASP A 171 -0.23 -18.32 -19.06
C ASP A 171 0.77 -17.93 -17.99
N ILE A 172 0.82 -16.66 -17.66
CA ILE A 172 1.64 -16.11 -16.59
C ILE A 172 1.18 -14.68 -16.26
N ALA A 173 1.16 -14.32 -14.99
CA ALA A 173 1.01 -12.96 -14.53
C ALA A 173 2.04 -12.63 -13.45
N ALA A 174 2.35 -11.36 -13.28
CA ALA A 174 3.26 -10.89 -12.25
C ALA A 174 2.70 -9.63 -11.58
N THR A 175 3.04 -9.43 -10.30
CA THR A 175 2.70 -8.25 -9.53
C THR A 175 3.88 -7.28 -9.56
N LEU A 176 3.65 -6.08 -10.06
CA LEU A 176 4.60 -4.98 -10.12
C LEU A 176 4.25 -3.96 -9.06
N GLU A 177 5.21 -3.57 -8.24
CA GLU A 177 5.13 -2.48 -7.28
C GLU A 177 6.10 -1.37 -7.64
N GLN A 178 5.83 -0.15 -7.19
CA GLN A 178 6.80 0.94 -7.29
C GLN A 178 8.00 0.67 -6.37
N ASP A 179 9.10 1.32 -6.66
CA ASP A 179 10.33 1.32 -5.89
C ASP A 179 10.85 2.77 -5.93
N ALA A 180 10.32 3.58 -5.00
CA ALA A 180 10.44 5.03 -5.07
C ALA A 180 11.84 5.52 -4.70
N ASP A 181 12.56 4.78 -3.86
CA ASP A 181 13.92 5.09 -3.42
C ASP A 181 14.99 4.23 -4.11
N ALA A 182 14.57 3.32 -5.00
CA ALA A 182 15.41 2.47 -5.85
C ALA A 182 16.33 1.52 -5.07
N ASP A 183 15.85 0.99 -3.94
CA ASP A 183 16.58 0.02 -3.13
C ASP A 183 16.36 -1.44 -3.59
N GLY A 184 15.44 -1.66 -4.51
CA GLY A 184 15.11 -2.95 -5.09
C GLY A 184 14.04 -3.72 -4.30
N PHE A 185 13.32 -3.08 -3.41
CA PHE A 185 12.15 -3.61 -2.72
C PHE A 185 10.87 -2.89 -3.18
N GLY A 186 9.76 -3.60 -3.23
CA GLY A 186 8.48 -3.00 -3.63
C GLY A 186 7.83 -2.25 -2.46
N ASP A 187 7.43 -1.03 -2.71
CA ASP A 187 6.91 -0.06 -1.72
C ASP A 187 5.64 -0.53 -0.98
N GLU A 188 4.88 -1.44 -1.55
CA GLU A 188 3.59 -1.84 -0.97
C GLU A 188 3.72 -3.04 -0.03
N THR A 189 4.54 -4.04 -0.40
CA THR A 189 4.60 -5.31 0.32
C THR A 189 5.96 -5.65 0.92
N GLN A 190 7.05 -5.09 0.38
CA GLN A 190 8.41 -5.47 0.74
C GLN A 190 9.16 -4.36 1.48
N ASP A 191 8.75 -3.10 1.32
CA ASP A 191 9.35 -1.95 1.95
C ASP A 191 8.31 -1.11 2.72
N GLN A 192 8.58 -0.87 4.02
CA GLN A 192 7.75 -0.03 4.88
C GLN A 192 8.26 1.41 4.96
N CYS A 193 9.38 1.72 4.30
CA CYS A 193 9.95 3.05 4.24
C CYS A 193 10.34 3.46 2.81
N PRO A 194 9.39 3.66 1.89
CA PRO A 194 9.62 3.87 0.47
C PRO A 194 10.34 5.21 0.12
N THR A 195 10.98 5.83 1.06
CA THR A 195 11.73 7.09 0.88
C THR A 195 13.13 7.03 1.48
N ASP A 196 13.57 5.87 1.97
CA ASP A 196 14.88 5.66 2.58
C ASP A 196 15.46 4.30 2.18
N ALA A 197 16.21 4.27 1.10
CA ALA A 197 16.86 3.08 0.53
C ALA A 197 17.81 2.33 1.50
N THR A 198 17.98 2.81 2.73
CA THR A 198 18.82 2.15 3.73
C THR A 198 18.05 1.24 4.67
N THR A 199 16.72 1.26 4.63
CA THR A 199 15.84 0.44 5.48
C THR A 199 14.56 0.02 4.77
N GLN A 200 14.19 -1.25 4.89
CA GLN A 200 12.90 -1.80 4.42
C GLN A 200 11.90 -1.93 5.58
N GLY A 201 12.32 -1.59 6.80
CA GLY A 201 11.48 -1.51 7.99
C GLY A 201 10.74 -0.18 8.09
N ALA A 202 10.05 0.04 9.22
CA ALA A 202 9.37 1.31 9.45
C ALA A 202 10.32 2.50 9.32
N CYS A 203 9.89 3.57 8.65
CA CYS A 203 10.70 4.77 8.46
C CYS A 203 11.24 5.29 9.81
N PRO A 204 12.53 5.64 9.87
CA PRO A 204 13.06 6.39 10.99
C PRO A 204 12.27 7.70 11.16
N PRO A 205 12.02 8.15 12.38
CA PRO A 205 11.40 9.45 12.58
C PRO A 205 12.24 10.54 11.91
N PRO A 206 11.62 11.59 11.31
CA PRO A 206 12.34 12.67 10.63
C PRO A 206 13.46 13.23 11.52
N PRO A 207 14.62 13.59 10.97
CA PRO A 207 15.69 14.24 11.73
C PRO A 207 15.14 15.52 12.38
N GLY A 208 15.11 15.57 13.70
CA GLY A 208 14.55 16.68 14.47
C GLY A 208 13.15 16.43 15.06
N ALA A 209 12.49 15.33 14.77
CA ALA A 209 11.45 14.79 15.62
C ALA A 209 12.14 14.21 16.85
N GLY A 210 12.56 15.05 17.78
CA GLY A 210 12.84 14.63 19.14
C GLY A 210 11.66 13.78 19.61
N ALA A 211 11.91 12.75 20.43
CA ALA A 211 10.83 12.00 21.04
C ALA A 211 9.78 13.00 21.53
N ASP A 212 8.55 12.86 21.07
CA ASP A 212 7.47 13.73 21.54
C ASP A 212 7.38 13.60 23.06
N THR A 213 7.60 14.72 23.75
CA THR A 213 7.54 14.78 25.22
C THR A 213 6.42 15.69 25.68
N ALA A 214 5.63 16.25 24.75
CA ALA A 214 4.52 17.11 25.08
C ALA A 214 3.29 16.25 25.43
N PRO A 215 2.75 16.33 26.65
CA PRO A 215 1.54 15.60 26.97
C PRO A 215 0.33 16.19 26.23
N PRO A 216 -0.65 15.39 25.84
CA PRO A 216 -1.89 15.86 25.28
C PRO A 216 -2.74 16.58 26.36
N ASP A 217 -3.67 17.43 25.94
CA ASP A 217 -4.71 18.01 26.79
C ASP A 217 -6.05 17.29 26.56
N THR A 218 -6.69 16.85 27.64
CA THR A 218 -7.96 16.13 27.60
C THR A 218 -9.12 17.07 27.85
N THR A 219 -10.10 17.12 26.98
CA THR A 219 -11.29 17.96 27.11
C THR A 219 -12.58 17.14 27.10
N ILE A 220 -13.47 17.35 28.09
CA ILE A 220 -14.84 16.84 28.08
C ILE A 220 -15.71 17.76 27.23
N THR A 221 -16.10 17.30 26.04
CA THR A 221 -16.93 18.06 25.09
C THR A 221 -18.42 17.88 25.32
N GLY A 222 -18.83 16.86 26.08
CA GLY A 222 -20.21 16.62 26.43
C GLY A 222 -20.35 15.88 27.76
N ALA A 223 -21.14 16.46 28.69
CA ALA A 223 -21.44 15.87 30.00
C ALA A 223 -22.92 15.99 30.35
N PRO A 224 -23.48 15.06 31.14
CA PRO A 224 -24.89 15.10 31.53
C PRO A 224 -25.14 16.25 32.53
N LYS A 225 -26.01 17.18 32.15
CA LYS A 225 -26.54 18.19 33.11
C LYS A 225 -27.67 17.56 33.90
N LYS A 226 -27.60 17.43 35.22
CA LYS A 226 -28.63 16.95 36.19
C LYS A 226 -29.68 15.97 35.60
N ARG A 227 -29.49 14.65 35.74
CA ARG A 227 -30.38 13.64 35.16
C ARG A 227 -31.24 12.94 36.21
N ARG A 228 -32.49 12.59 35.81
CA ARG A 228 -33.40 11.76 36.63
C ARG A 228 -33.28 10.26 36.27
N ASN A 229 -32.70 9.95 35.13
CA ASN A 229 -32.39 8.61 34.71
C ASN A 229 -31.00 8.18 35.23
N ARG A 230 -30.86 6.92 35.54
CA ARG A 230 -29.59 6.31 36.03
C ARG A 230 -28.62 5.97 34.88
N HIS A 231 -28.59 6.86 33.88
CA HIS A 231 -27.83 6.69 32.63
C HIS A 231 -27.17 8.03 32.29
N SER A 232 -25.89 7.99 31.99
CA SER A 232 -25.06 9.14 31.68
C SER A 232 -24.06 8.82 30.57
N ILE A 233 -23.96 9.71 29.59
CA ILE A 233 -23.05 9.59 28.46
C ILE A 233 -22.11 10.80 28.52
N PHE A 234 -20.81 10.54 28.32
CA PHE A 234 -19.73 11.52 28.24
C PHE A 234 -19.11 11.51 26.87
N LEU A 235 -18.86 12.68 26.33
CA LEU A 235 -18.09 12.90 25.11
C LEU A 235 -16.82 13.63 25.51
N PHE A 236 -15.69 13.21 25.00
CA PHE A 236 -14.40 13.79 25.28
C PHE A 236 -13.47 13.64 24.07
N ALA A 237 -12.44 14.46 24.02
CA ALA A 237 -11.44 14.49 22.98
C ALA A 237 -10.06 14.81 23.56
N SER A 238 -9.01 14.48 22.84
CA SER A 238 -7.63 14.89 23.08
C SER A 238 -7.26 16.02 22.12
N SER A 239 -6.32 16.86 22.53
CA SER A 239 -5.67 17.84 21.65
C SER A 239 -4.83 17.17 20.55
N GLU A 240 -4.43 15.90 20.73
CA GLU A 240 -3.58 15.17 19.82
C GLU A 240 -4.29 13.99 19.18
N PRO A 241 -4.19 13.84 17.84
CA PRO A 241 -4.78 12.72 17.13
C PRO A 241 -4.09 11.40 17.51
N GLY A 242 -4.86 10.30 17.50
CA GLY A 242 -4.31 8.98 17.85
C GLY A 242 -4.18 8.68 19.33
N SER A 243 -4.56 9.60 20.22
CA SER A 243 -4.53 9.39 21.67
C SER A 243 -5.47 8.28 22.12
N SER A 244 -5.04 7.52 23.12
CA SER A 244 -5.84 6.56 23.87
C SER A 244 -6.40 7.21 25.14
N PHE A 245 -7.50 6.66 25.72
CA PHE A 245 -8.15 7.22 26.87
C PHE A 245 -8.32 6.21 28.00
N ARG A 246 -8.25 6.73 29.23
CA ARG A 246 -8.63 6.01 30.45
C ARG A 246 -9.62 6.84 31.25
N CYS A 247 -10.69 6.20 31.73
CA CYS A 247 -11.78 6.82 32.45
C CYS A 247 -11.88 6.31 33.87
N SER A 248 -12.30 7.17 34.80
CA SER A 248 -12.62 6.84 36.18
C SER A 248 -14.02 7.34 36.51
N LEU A 249 -14.78 6.56 37.25
CA LEU A 249 -16.08 6.92 37.81
C LEU A 249 -16.00 6.91 39.33
N ASP A 250 -16.45 7.98 39.99
CA ASP A 250 -16.53 8.10 41.46
C ASP A 250 -15.20 7.82 42.17
N ASN A 251 -14.09 8.30 41.58
CA ASN A 251 -12.72 8.08 42.05
C ASN A 251 -12.28 6.61 42.05
N GLY A 252 -12.90 5.78 41.26
CA GLY A 252 -12.44 4.41 41.00
C GLY A 252 -11.13 4.37 40.20
N ALA A 253 -10.61 3.17 39.95
CA ALA A 253 -9.45 2.99 39.10
C ALA A 253 -9.71 3.51 37.68
N PHE A 254 -8.66 4.04 37.03
CA PHE A 254 -8.72 4.40 35.62
C PHE A 254 -8.66 3.14 34.75
N GLU A 255 -9.70 2.92 33.94
CA GLU A 255 -9.83 1.81 33.00
C GLU A 255 -9.88 2.32 31.56
N SER A 256 -9.43 1.53 30.59
CA SER A 256 -9.51 1.90 29.17
C SER A 256 -10.93 2.21 28.75
N CYS A 257 -11.13 3.30 28.01
CA CYS A 257 -12.42 3.76 27.55
C CYS A 257 -12.32 4.43 26.17
N SER A 258 -13.49 4.70 25.57
CA SER A 258 -13.59 5.44 24.31
C SER A 258 -14.75 6.46 24.37
N SER A 259 -14.63 7.53 23.58
CA SER A 259 -15.71 8.53 23.44
C SER A 259 -16.69 8.10 22.32
N PRO A 260 -17.99 7.99 22.57
CA PRO A 260 -18.72 8.28 23.82
C PRO A 260 -18.62 7.18 24.87
N GLN A 261 -18.40 7.55 26.14
CA GLN A 261 -18.43 6.62 27.28
C GLN A 261 -19.81 6.61 27.92
N ASP A 262 -20.40 5.42 28.10
CA ASP A 262 -21.77 5.22 28.57
C ASP A 262 -21.77 4.49 29.93
N TYR A 263 -22.34 5.13 30.95
CA TYR A 263 -22.56 4.55 32.26
C TYR A 263 -24.06 4.33 32.53
N ARG A 264 -24.42 3.09 32.89
CA ARG A 264 -25.80 2.66 33.17
C ARG A 264 -25.98 2.23 34.62
N ASN A 265 -27.21 2.19 35.09
CA ASN A 265 -27.57 1.74 36.45
C ASN A 265 -26.90 2.50 37.60
N LEU A 266 -26.52 3.75 37.37
CA LEU A 266 -25.88 4.60 38.35
C LEU A 266 -26.74 4.70 39.63
N LYS A 267 -26.09 4.75 40.80
CA LYS A 267 -26.77 5.00 42.08
C LYS A 267 -27.31 6.42 42.11
N ARG A 268 -28.27 6.70 42.99
CA ARG A 268 -28.74 8.07 43.23
C ARG A 268 -27.73 8.79 44.09
N GLY A 269 -27.37 10.00 43.73
CA GLY A 269 -26.35 10.77 44.46
C GLY A 269 -25.54 11.64 43.53
N SER A 270 -24.50 12.22 44.07
CA SER A 270 -23.46 12.90 43.31
C SER A 270 -22.51 11.86 42.70
N HIS A 271 -22.00 12.14 41.55
CA HIS A 271 -21.03 11.33 40.80
C HIS A 271 -19.98 12.26 40.23
N THR A 272 -18.76 11.74 40.08
CA THR A 272 -17.65 12.39 39.44
C THR A 272 -17.13 11.47 38.30
N PHE A 273 -17.00 12.01 37.14
CA PHE A 273 -16.32 11.37 36.01
C PHE A 273 -14.98 12.05 35.79
N ALA A 274 -13.93 11.27 35.58
CA ALA A 274 -12.63 11.75 35.16
C ALA A 274 -12.14 10.99 33.94
N VAL A 275 -11.46 11.67 33.04
CA VAL A 275 -10.84 11.07 31.85
C VAL A 275 -9.48 11.67 31.60
N VAL A 276 -8.54 10.84 31.17
CA VAL A 276 -7.16 11.22 30.85
C VAL A 276 -6.76 10.62 29.51
N ALA A 277 -6.11 11.40 28.66
CA ALA A 277 -5.54 10.96 27.39
C ALA A 277 -4.08 10.56 27.56
N THR A 278 -3.65 9.66 26.69
CA THR A 278 -2.24 9.30 26.45
C THR A 278 -2.02 9.35 24.96
N ASP A 279 -1.01 10.09 24.50
CA ASP A 279 -0.66 10.20 23.08
C ASP A 279 0.00 8.91 22.51
N ALA A 280 0.38 8.95 21.24
CA ALA A 280 1.05 7.85 20.58
C ALA A 280 2.51 7.65 21.07
N ALA A 281 3.13 8.69 21.63
CA ALA A 281 4.49 8.65 22.19
C ALA A 281 4.52 8.11 23.63
N GLY A 282 3.34 7.98 24.28
CA GLY A 282 3.20 7.51 25.66
C GLY A 282 3.16 8.62 26.70
N ASN A 283 3.10 9.92 26.31
CA ASN A 283 2.95 11.01 27.26
C ASN A 283 1.50 11.05 27.75
N VAL A 284 1.35 11.15 29.07
CA VAL A 284 0.04 11.15 29.72
C VAL A 284 -0.33 12.59 30.12
N ASP A 285 -1.57 13.02 29.84
CA ASP A 285 -2.09 14.29 30.33
C ASP A 285 -1.97 14.34 31.87
N PRO A 286 -1.21 15.30 32.43
CA PRO A 286 -1.04 15.43 33.88
C PRO A 286 -2.29 15.96 34.59
N THR A 287 -3.29 16.48 33.83
CA THR A 287 -4.48 17.17 34.36
C THR A 287 -5.76 16.51 33.84
N PRO A 288 -6.21 15.37 34.40
CA PRO A 288 -7.41 14.70 33.96
C PRO A 288 -8.62 15.62 33.89
N ALA A 289 -9.36 15.60 32.78
CA ALA A 289 -10.60 16.34 32.66
C ALA A 289 -11.69 15.73 33.56
N THR A 290 -12.41 16.54 34.30
CA THR A 290 -13.42 16.08 35.27
C THR A 290 -14.79 16.68 35.03
N ALA A 291 -15.84 15.93 35.37
CA ALA A 291 -17.22 16.40 35.32
C ALA A 291 -18.04 15.84 36.50
N ASP A 292 -18.64 16.75 37.24
CA ASP A 292 -19.51 16.41 38.36
C ASP A 292 -20.99 16.51 37.97
N TRP A 293 -21.79 15.53 38.35
CA TRP A 293 -23.24 15.59 38.14
C TRP A 293 -24.00 14.87 39.24
N LYS A 294 -25.34 15.02 39.24
CA LYS A 294 -26.18 14.40 40.25
C LYS A 294 -27.35 13.63 39.65
N VAL A 295 -27.47 12.36 40.01
CA VAL A 295 -28.62 11.50 39.70
C VAL A 295 -29.71 11.72 40.75
N LYS A 296 -30.82 12.37 40.37
CA LYS A 296 -31.92 12.74 41.26
C LYS A 296 -32.95 11.63 41.47
N LYS A 297 -33.66 11.64 42.61
CA LYS A 297 -34.85 10.79 42.82
C LYS A 297 -35.95 11.15 41.80
N LYS A 298 -36.68 10.14 41.29
CA LYS A 298 -37.90 10.35 40.52
C LYS A 298 -38.90 11.00 41.47
N LYS A 299 -39.43 12.20 41.16
CA LYS A 299 -40.54 12.76 41.94
C LYS A 299 -41.70 11.75 41.86
N LYS A 300 -42.19 11.24 43.01
CA LYS A 300 -43.49 10.57 43.04
C LYS A 300 -44.52 11.61 42.56
N LYS A 301 -45.31 11.23 41.54
CA LYS A 301 -46.55 11.92 41.21
C LYS A 301 -47.56 11.65 42.30
#